data_f525f8748bd188b6b8195823875891b8
#
_entry.id   f525f8748bd188b6b8195823875891b8
#
_cell.length_a   1.000
_cell.length_b   1.000
_cell.length_c   1.000
_cell.angle_alpha   90.00
_cell.angle_beta   90.00
_cell.angle_gamma   90.00
#
_symmetry.space_group_name_H-M   'P 1'
#
loop_
_entity.id
_entity.type
_entity.pdbx_description
1 polymer ?
#
loop_
_entity_poly.entity_id
_entity_poly.type
_entity_poly.pdbx_seq_one_letter_code
_entity_poly.pdbx_strand_id
1 'polypeptide(L)'
;MKYYILLIYLLAFSLATEGNTAVKDSLSEALPSASSPLQKLEIMTNLMDLSRQEEQVEYAKQLYWLALEEDEDYYKEAALTEILRFYVNTDAKDSAKVYLAEAERELKGKARDFLVTYMKTIMDVRVVYYTKGEDRMN
;
A
#
# COMPACT_ATOMS: atom_id res chain seq x y z
N MET A 1 -22.54 -11.06 -7.71
CA MET A 1 -21.41 -10.14 -7.98
C MET A 1 -20.18 -10.35 -7.07
N LYS A 2 -20.33 -10.78 -5.81
CA LYS A 2 -19.17 -11.21 -4.99
C LYS A 2 -18.37 -12.34 -5.61
N TYR A 3 -18.99 -13.18 -6.43
CA TYR A 3 -18.36 -14.34 -7.09
C TYR A 3 -17.48 -13.97 -8.28
N TYR A 4 -17.67 -12.82 -8.93
CA TYR A 4 -16.87 -12.38 -10.06
C TYR A 4 -15.45 -11.98 -9.66
N ILE A 5 -15.32 -11.28 -8.56
CA ILE A 5 -14.01 -10.88 -8.02
C ILE A 5 -13.24 -12.10 -7.52
N LEU A 6 -13.93 -13.06 -6.90
CA LEU A 6 -13.34 -14.32 -6.44
C LEU A 6 -12.90 -15.20 -7.62
N LEU A 7 -13.66 -15.22 -8.72
CA LEU A 7 -13.35 -15.96 -9.92
C LEU A 7 -12.13 -15.37 -10.65
N ILE A 8 -12.02 -14.04 -10.72
CA ILE A 8 -10.87 -13.33 -11.25
C ILE A 8 -9.63 -13.61 -10.38
N TYR A 9 -9.78 -13.66 -9.06
CA TYR A 9 -8.73 -14.00 -8.12
C TYR A 9 -8.21 -15.44 -8.32
N LEU A 10 -9.11 -16.39 -8.51
CA LEU A 10 -8.76 -17.81 -8.77
C LEU A 10 -8.09 -17.99 -10.14
N LEU A 11 -8.53 -17.25 -11.16
CA LEU A 11 -7.91 -17.24 -12.49
C LEU A 11 -6.51 -16.59 -12.46
N ALA A 12 -6.31 -15.54 -11.65
CA ALA A 12 -5.02 -14.90 -11.45
C ALA A 12 -4.00 -15.83 -10.79
N PHE A 13 -4.44 -16.68 -9.88
CA PHE A 13 -3.57 -17.65 -9.20
C PHE A 13 -3.13 -18.81 -10.10
N SER A 14 -3.91 -19.13 -11.13
CA SER A 14 -3.63 -20.24 -12.06
C SER A 14 -2.81 -19.83 -13.28
N LEU A 15 -2.65 -18.54 -13.56
CA LEU A 15 -1.92 -18.00 -14.71
C LEU A 15 -0.66 -17.27 -14.22
N ALA A 16 0.45 -17.97 -14.08
CA ALA A 16 1.73 -17.40 -13.65
C ALA A 16 2.16 -16.21 -14.51
N THR A 17 2.58 -15.11 -13.89
CA THR A 17 3.28 -13.91 -14.37
C THR A 17 2.71 -13.13 -15.57
N GLU A 18 2.32 -13.76 -16.67
CA GLU A 18 1.65 -13.11 -17.82
C GLU A 18 0.17 -12.78 -17.52
N GLY A 19 -0.45 -13.54 -16.60
CA GLY A 19 -1.82 -13.33 -16.15
C GLY A 19 -2.03 -12.06 -15.32
N ASN A 20 -0.99 -11.52 -14.69
CA ASN A 20 -1.12 -10.34 -13.81
C ASN A 20 -1.53 -9.08 -14.57
N THR A 21 -1.02 -8.86 -15.77
CA THR A 21 -1.40 -7.71 -16.60
C THR A 21 -2.86 -7.81 -17.05
N ALA A 22 -3.31 -8.98 -17.52
CA ALA A 22 -4.68 -9.20 -17.94
C ALA A 22 -5.68 -9.04 -16.77
N VAL A 23 -5.32 -9.53 -15.58
CA VAL A 23 -6.13 -9.39 -14.36
C VAL A 23 -6.20 -7.93 -13.91
N LYS A 24 -5.08 -7.21 -13.93
CA LYS A 24 -5.05 -5.77 -13.61
C LYS A 24 -5.91 -4.96 -14.58
N ASP A 25 -5.84 -5.25 -15.86
CA ASP A 25 -6.67 -4.58 -16.86
C ASP A 25 -8.16 -4.84 -16.61
N SER A 26 -8.54 -6.09 -16.32
CA SER A 26 -9.92 -6.44 -15.98
C SER A 26 -10.41 -5.75 -14.71
N LEU A 27 -9.58 -5.64 -13.69
CA LEU A 27 -9.90 -4.92 -12.46
C LEU A 27 -10.04 -3.42 -12.69
N SER A 28 -9.16 -2.84 -13.49
CA SER A 28 -9.22 -1.41 -13.86
C SER A 28 -10.48 -1.08 -14.64
N GLU A 29 -10.90 -1.97 -15.54
CA GLU A 29 -12.16 -1.83 -16.28
C GLU A 29 -13.39 -1.99 -15.39
N ALA A 30 -13.30 -2.83 -14.36
CA ALA A 30 -14.39 -3.05 -13.41
C ALA A 30 -14.57 -1.86 -12.42
N LEU A 31 -13.56 -1.05 -12.21
CA LEU A 31 -13.58 0.03 -11.21
C LEU A 31 -14.68 1.06 -11.46
N PRO A 32 -14.89 1.58 -12.69
CA PRO A 32 -16.00 2.52 -12.96
C PRO A 32 -17.38 1.92 -12.77
N SER A 33 -17.50 0.60 -12.89
CA SER A 33 -18.77 -0.14 -12.75
C SER A 33 -19.05 -0.60 -11.34
N ALA A 34 -18.16 -0.31 -10.39
CA ALA A 34 -18.32 -0.72 -9.00
C ALA A 34 -19.61 -0.15 -8.41
N SER A 35 -20.44 -1.01 -7.82
CA SER A 35 -21.77 -0.67 -7.34
C SER A 35 -21.78 -0.04 -5.95
N SER A 36 -20.68 -0.11 -5.22
CA SER A 36 -20.58 0.40 -3.85
C SER A 36 -19.17 0.91 -3.55
N PRO A 37 -19.01 1.82 -2.58
CA PRO A 37 -17.70 2.24 -2.10
C PRO A 37 -16.83 1.08 -1.61
N LEU A 38 -17.41 0.10 -0.93
CA LEU A 38 -16.69 -1.08 -0.47
C LEU A 38 -16.13 -1.90 -1.63
N GLN A 39 -16.89 -2.06 -2.71
CA GLN A 39 -16.42 -2.75 -3.91
C GLN A 39 -15.26 -2.01 -4.56
N LYS A 40 -15.30 -0.68 -4.59
CA LYS A 40 -14.17 0.14 -5.08
C LYS A 40 -12.91 -0.07 -4.24
N LEU A 41 -13.05 -0.08 -2.91
CA LEU A 41 -11.94 -0.34 -1.98
C LEU A 41 -11.33 -1.73 -2.22
N GLU A 42 -12.15 -2.75 -2.39
CA GLU A 42 -11.69 -4.11 -2.70
C GLU A 42 -10.94 -4.18 -4.04
N ILE A 43 -11.47 -3.58 -5.09
CA ILE A 43 -10.82 -3.54 -6.41
C ILE A 43 -9.48 -2.81 -6.34
N MET A 44 -9.43 -1.66 -5.69
CA MET A 44 -8.19 -0.89 -5.52
C MET A 44 -7.14 -1.65 -4.70
N THR A 45 -7.57 -2.37 -3.66
CA THR A 45 -6.67 -3.22 -2.85
C THR A 45 -6.06 -4.32 -3.72
N ASN A 46 -6.86 -4.97 -4.56
CA ASN A 46 -6.37 -5.99 -5.47
C ASN A 46 -5.41 -5.42 -6.53
N LEU A 47 -5.71 -4.24 -7.08
CA LEU A 47 -4.80 -3.54 -8.00
C LEU A 47 -3.46 -3.20 -7.31
N MET A 48 -3.51 -2.72 -6.09
CA MET A 48 -2.33 -2.45 -5.27
C MET A 48 -1.49 -3.73 -5.04
N ASP A 49 -2.13 -4.82 -4.66
CA ASP A 49 -1.46 -6.09 -4.35
C ASP A 49 -0.84 -6.75 -5.60
N LEU A 50 -1.44 -6.56 -6.76
CA LEU A 50 -0.94 -7.07 -8.04
C LEU A 50 0.12 -6.17 -8.69
N SER A 51 0.30 -4.97 -8.19
CA SER A 51 1.24 -3.98 -8.72
C SER A 51 2.54 -3.99 -7.92
N ARG A 52 3.59 -3.39 -8.48
CA ARG A 52 4.91 -3.31 -7.84
C ARG A 52 5.49 -1.91 -7.95
N GLN A 53 6.38 -1.58 -7.00
CA GLN A 53 7.13 -0.33 -6.99
C GLN A 53 6.22 0.91 -7.10
N GLU A 54 6.52 1.83 -7.98
CA GLU A 54 5.80 3.10 -8.13
C GLU A 54 4.32 2.92 -8.46
N GLU A 55 3.99 1.93 -9.28
CA GLU A 55 2.59 1.63 -9.62
C GLU A 55 1.80 1.17 -8.38
N GLN A 56 2.41 0.33 -7.54
CA GLN A 56 1.81 -0.10 -6.27
C GLN A 56 1.53 1.08 -5.35
N VAL A 57 2.47 2.01 -5.24
CA VAL A 57 2.31 3.22 -4.40
C VAL A 57 1.20 4.12 -4.95
N GLU A 58 1.07 4.26 -6.25
CA GLU A 58 0.00 5.06 -6.84
C GLU A 58 -1.38 4.47 -6.53
N TYR A 59 -1.55 3.16 -6.63
CA TYR A 59 -2.78 2.50 -6.20
C TYR A 59 -3.00 2.61 -4.69
N ALA A 60 -1.95 2.48 -3.89
CA ALA A 60 -2.02 2.65 -2.46
C ALA A 60 -2.47 4.05 -2.05
N LYS A 61 -1.99 5.09 -2.72
CA LYS A 61 -2.44 6.47 -2.50
C LYS A 61 -3.90 6.67 -2.85
N GLN A 62 -4.35 6.14 -3.98
CA GLN A 62 -5.76 6.19 -4.37
C GLN A 62 -6.64 5.44 -3.37
N LEU A 63 -6.20 4.26 -2.93
CA LEU A 63 -6.87 3.48 -1.89
C LEU A 63 -6.97 4.27 -0.58
N TYR A 64 -5.90 4.93 -0.17
CA TYR A 64 -5.86 5.72 1.05
C TYR A 64 -6.88 6.87 1.03
N TRP A 65 -6.92 7.62 -0.07
CA TRP A 65 -7.88 8.72 -0.21
C TRP A 65 -9.33 8.25 -0.18
N LEU A 66 -9.63 7.17 -0.86
CA LEU A 66 -10.97 6.58 -0.83
C LEU A 66 -11.32 6.03 0.55
N ALA A 67 -10.38 5.39 1.23
CA ALA A 67 -10.56 4.89 2.60
C ALA A 67 -10.79 6.02 3.61
N LEU A 68 -10.16 7.19 3.41
CA LEU A 68 -10.44 8.39 4.21
C LEU A 68 -11.86 8.90 3.99
N GLU A 69 -12.30 9.01 2.74
CA GLU A 69 -13.67 9.45 2.40
C GLU A 69 -14.73 8.53 3.00
N GLU A 70 -14.49 7.22 2.99
CA GLU A 70 -15.42 6.21 3.47
C GLU A 70 -15.24 5.87 4.96
N ASP A 71 -14.23 6.45 5.61
CA ASP A 71 -13.85 6.19 7.01
C ASP A 71 -13.64 4.69 7.32
N GLU A 72 -12.92 4.00 6.45
CA GLU A 72 -12.64 2.57 6.53
C GLU A 72 -11.22 2.30 7.05
N ASP A 73 -11.08 2.08 8.35
CA ASP A 73 -9.79 1.97 9.06
C ASP A 73 -8.90 0.84 8.53
N TYR A 74 -9.47 -0.30 8.16
CA TYR A 74 -8.74 -1.43 7.60
C TYR A 74 -8.00 -1.05 6.30
N TYR A 75 -8.68 -0.34 5.42
CA TYR A 75 -8.10 0.08 4.13
C TYR A 75 -7.13 1.25 4.28
N LYS A 76 -7.36 2.14 5.24
CA LYS A 76 -6.38 3.18 5.60
C LYS A 76 -5.05 2.55 6.02
N GLU A 77 -5.10 1.56 6.91
CA GLU A 77 -3.93 0.84 7.41
C GLU A 77 -3.20 0.10 6.27
N ALA A 78 -3.94 -0.66 5.47
CA ALA A 78 -3.37 -1.40 4.33
C ALA A 78 -2.65 -0.48 3.35
N ALA A 79 -3.27 0.62 2.97
CA ALA A 79 -2.71 1.61 2.06
C ALA A 79 -1.46 2.29 2.64
N LEU A 80 -1.54 2.78 3.87
CA LEU A 80 -0.42 3.46 4.54
C LEU A 80 0.78 2.53 4.75
N THR A 81 0.54 1.26 5.00
CA THR A 81 1.61 0.26 5.12
C THR A 81 2.42 0.16 3.82
N GLU A 82 1.77 0.07 2.68
CA GLU A 82 2.45 -0.02 1.39
C GLU A 82 3.14 1.29 0.99
N ILE A 83 2.51 2.43 1.23
CA ILE A 83 3.09 3.76 0.97
C ILE A 83 4.37 3.94 1.80
N LEU A 84 4.30 3.68 3.10
CA LEU A 84 5.44 3.82 4.00
C LEU A 84 6.56 2.84 3.67
N ARG A 85 6.21 1.59 3.36
CA ARG A 85 7.20 0.58 2.96
C ARG A 85 7.98 1.04 1.73
N PHE A 86 7.32 1.58 0.73
CA PHE A 86 7.97 2.09 -0.47
C PHE A 86 8.91 3.25 -0.16
N TYR A 87 8.44 4.28 0.53
CA TYR A 87 9.25 5.45 0.81
C TYR A 87 10.42 5.16 1.75
N VAL A 88 10.25 4.28 2.71
CA VAL A 88 11.34 3.82 3.58
C VAL A 88 12.36 3.01 2.79
N ASN A 89 11.91 2.13 1.89
CA ASN A 89 12.80 1.29 1.08
C ASN A 89 13.57 2.07 0.01
N THR A 90 13.00 3.14 -0.51
CA THR A 90 13.65 4.04 -1.48
C THR A 90 14.41 5.20 -0.83
N ASP A 91 14.52 5.21 0.48
CA ASP A 91 15.18 6.26 1.27
C ASP A 91 14.60 7.67 1.04
N ALA A 92 13.33 7.74 0.70
CA ALA A 92 12.59 9.00 0.55
C ALA A 92 12.10 9.51 1.91
N LYS A 93 13.02 10.01 2.73
CA LYS A 93 12.77 10.37 4.15
C LYS A 93 11.66 11.41 4.33
N ASP A 94 11.64 12.44 3.50
CA ASP A 94 10.64 13.52 3.63
C ASP A 94 9.23 13.00 3.33
N SER A 95 9.07 12.20 2.28
CA SER A 95 7.81 11.55 1.96
C SER A 95 7.38 10.55 3.04
N ALA A 96 8.32 9.76 3.57
CA ALA A 96 8.05 8.84 4.67
C ALA A 96 7.55 9.57 5.92
N LYS A 97 8.14 10.71 6.28
CA LYS A 97 7.70 11.52 7.42
C LYS A 97 6.28 12.07 7.24
N VAL A 98 5.93 12.49 6.03
CA VAL A 98 4.57 12.97 5.73
C VAL A 98 3.54 11.86 5.99
N TYR A 99 3.78 10.67 5.46
CA TYR A 99 2.85 9.56 5.64
C TYR A 99 2.88 8.92 7.03
N LEU A 100 4.00 9.05 7.76
CA LEU A 100 4.03 8.71 9.19
C LEU A 100 3.11 9.63 10.00
N ALA A 101 3.13 10.93 9.72
CA ALA A 101 2.21 11.88 10.34
C ALA A 101 0.76 11.57 10.01
N GLU A 102 0.47 11.17 8.76
CA GLU A 102 -0.86 10.69 8.37
C GLU A 102 -1.28 9.44 9.18
N ALA A 103 -0.38 8.46 9.35
CA ALA A 103 -0.64 7.26 10.12
C ALA A 103 -0.92 7.59 11.61
N GLU A 104 -0.16 8.50 12.19
CA GLU A 104 -0.36 8.95 13.57
C GLU A 104 -1.72 9.64 13.76
N ARG A 105 -2.17 10.40 12.76
CA ARG A 105 -3.44 11.12 12.80
C ARG A 105 -4.65 10.23 12.53
N GLU A 106 -4.57 9.36 11.54
CA GLU A 106 -5.72 8.64 10.97
C GLU A 106 -5.90 7.23 11.52
N LEU A 107 -4.84 6.56 11.96
CA LEU A 107 -4.92 5.23 12.55
C LEU A 107 -5.12 5.30 14.06
N LYS A 108 -5.74 4.25 14.61
CA LYS A 108 -6.07 4.14 16.03
C LYS A 108 -5.55 2.83 16.64
N GLY A 109 -5.29 2.88 17.94
CA GLY A 109 -4.99 1.69 18.73
C GLY A 109 -3.70 0.98 18.32
N LYS A 110 -3.71 -0.34 18.42
CA LYS A 110 -2.54 -1.19 18.20
C LYS A 110 -2.00 -1.14 16.78
N ALA A 111 -2.86 -0.96 15.78
CA ALA A 111 -2.47 -0.86 14.38
C ALA A 111 -1.58 0.37 14.15
N ARG A 112 -1.99 1.51 14.68
CA ARG A 112 -1.19 2.74 14.64
C ARG A 112 0.15 2.56 15.34
N ASP A 113 0.12 2.07 16.57
CA ASP A 113 1.31 1.94 17.41
C ASP A 113 2.33 0.99 16.77
N PHE A 114 1.86 -0.12 16.23
CA PHE A 114 2.71 -1.08 15.52
C PHE A 114 3.35 -0.46 14.27
N LEU A 115 2.54 0.10 13.38
CA LEU A 115 3.03 0.64 12.11
C LEU A 115 3.99 1.81 12.31
N VAL A 116 3.63 2.76 13.17
CA VAL A 116 4.45 3.94 13.45
C VAL A 116 5.77 3.55 14.11
N THR A 117 5.74 2.68 15.12
CA THR A 117 6.95 2.22 15.80
C THR A 117 7.86 1.43 14.87
N TYR A 118 7.29 0.53 14.08
CA TYR A 118 8.04 -0.29 13.13
C TYR A 118 8.74 0.57 12.07
N MET A 119 8.03 1.52 11.48
CA MET A 119 8.60 2.39 10.45
C MET A 119 9.66 3.34 11.00
N LYS A 120 9.45 3.92 12.19
CA LYS A 120 10.46 4.74 12.87
C LYS A 120 11.74 3.92 13.15
N THR A 121 11.58 2.72 13.65
CA THR A 121 12.72 1.84 13.94
C THR A 121 13.53 1.53 12.68
N ILE A 122 12.88 1.23 11.56
CA ILE A 122 13.58 0.98 10.28
C ILE A 122 14.33 2.23 9.81
N MET A 123 13.72 3.40 9.91
CA MET A 123 14.36 4.66 9.53
C MET A 123 15.59 4.95 10.39
N ASP A 124 15.49 4.77 11.69
CA ASP A 124 16.59 4.99 12.63
C ASP A 124 17.75 4.00 12.43
N VAL A 125 17.45 2.73 12.21
CA VAL A 125 18.46 1.70 11.91
C VAL A 125 19.21 2.01 10.63
N ARG A 126 18.53 2.49 9.59
CA ARG A 126 19.16 2.89 8.33
C ARG A 126 20.12 4.07 8.51
N VAL A 127 19.71 5.09 9.25
CA VAL A 127 20.59 6.23 9.56
C VAL A 127 21.89 5.75 10.21
N VAL A 128 21.80 4.90 11.21
CA VAL A 128 22.98 4.33 11.90
C VAL A 128 23.86 3.49 10.97
N TYR A 129 23.26 2.76 10.03
CA TYR A 129 24.01 1.91 9.09
C TYR A 129 24.80 2.72 8.06
N TYR A 130 24.22 3.78 7.54
CA TYR A 130 24.88 4.67 6.59
C TYR A 130 25.99 5.51 7.22
N THR A 131 25.78 6.08 8.40
CA THR A 131 26.80 6.84 9.12
C THR A 131 28.02 5.99 9.49
N LYS A 132 27.82 4.73 9.90
CA LYS A 132 28.93 3.80 10.15
C LYS A 132 29.67 3.35 8.88
N GLY A 133 28.99 3.35 7.75
CA GLY A 133 29.62 3.02 6.45
C GLY A 133 30.52 4.13 5.96
N GLU A 134 30.14 5.38 6.13
CA GLU A 134 30.98 6.55 5.77
C GLU A 134 32.24 6.64 6.62
N ASP A 135 32.15 6.35 7.92
CA ASP A 135 33.31 6.33 8.81
C ASP A 135 34.34 5.22 8.48
N ARG A 136 33.95 4.20 7.72
CA ARG A 136 34.87 3.14 7.27
C ARG A 136 35.56 3.42 5.94
N MET A 137 35.06 4.41 5.17
CA MET A 137 35.63 4.76 3.88
C MET A 137 36.57 5.99 3.95
N ASN A 138 36.67 6.60 5.10
CA ASN A 138 37.64 7.65 5.44
C ASN A 138 38.74 7.11 6.34
#